data_cc3430116bdd8b478e27099552df767c
#
_entry.id   cc3430116bdd8b478e27099552df767c
#
_cell.length_a   1.000
_cell.length_b   1.000
_cell.length_c   1.000
_cell.angle_alpha   90.00
_cell.angle_beta   90.00
_cell.angle_gamma   90.00
#
_symmetry.space_group_name_H-M   'P 1'
#
loop_
_entity.id
_entity.type
_entity.pdbx_description
1 polymer ?
#
loop_
_entity_poly.entity_id
_entity_poly.type
_entity_poly.pdbx_seq_one_letter_code
_entity_poly.pdbx_strand_id
1 'polypeptide(L)'
;MKLLSFLPLFAAAAALPAANHLAPRASISKVDGLKFNIDGVTKYYAGTNSYWIPFLTNDNDVDVIMGHLQTSGLKILRVWGFNDVTTVPGSGTVYFQSFSGSTATINTGANGLQRLDAVVKAAEKHSIKLIINFVNNWTDYGGMAAYFSACGVSSNAQWYTTAKCQSFYQAYIKAVISRYRTSTAVFAWELANEPRCNGCQTSVLTNWIRQTSNYIRSLDSDHMIAIGDEGFGLSGDGSYPYQFSEGLDFAANLALPNVSFGTFHLYPSSWGTTNSWGNAWITAHAKVCAQLKKPCLFEEYGVSNAADHCPVESEWQKTSLAAKDSGMAADLFWQLGDTVKSTGQQTHNDGHTIYYGSSDWTCLVTNHVKQIG
;
A
#
# COMPACT_ATOMS: atom_id res chain seq x y z
N MET A 1 -55.49 -69.31 17.86
CA MET A 1 -55.28 -67.83 17.84
C MET A 1 -53.81 -67.56 18.12
N LYS A 2 -53.00 -67.19 17.10
CA LYS A 2 -51.61 -66.82 17.28
C LYS A 2 -51.54 -65.31 17.12
N LEU A 3 -51.14 -64.60 18.21
CA LEU A 3 -50.85 -63.15 18.15
C LEU A 3 -49.48 -62.92 17.45
N LEU A 4 -49.47 -62.13 16.37
CA LEU A 4 -48.27 -61.62 15.78
C LEU A 4 -47.94 -60.25 16.44
N SER A 5 -46.79 -60.17 17.08
CA SER A 5 -46.23 -58.89 17.62
C SER A 5 -45.47 -58.21 16.56
N PHE A 6 -45.87 -56.98 16.19
CA PHE A 6 -45.08 -56.10 15.33
C PHE A 6 -44.13 -55.26 16.19
N LEU A 7 -42.79 -55.39 15.93
CA LEU A 7 -41.76 -54.46 16.42
C LEU A 7 -41.61 -53.29 15.41
N PRO A 8 -41.56 -52.05 15.87
CA PRO A 8 -41.21 -50.95 14.98
C PRO A 8 -39.68 -50.85 14.80
N LEU A 9 -39.22 -50.83 13.53
CA LEU A 9 -37.84 -50.51 13.16
C LEU A 9 -37.64 -49.00 13.31
N PHE A 10 -36.83 -48.59 14.29
CA PHE A 10 -36.30 -47.22 14.33
C PHE A 10 -35.10 -47.13 13.38
N ALA A 11 -35.23 -46.36 12.29
CA ALA A 11 -34.14 -45.98 11.43
C ALA A 11 -33.37 -44.84 12.12
N ALA A 12 -32.17 -45.10 12.59
CA ALA A 12 -31.24 -44.07 13.05
C ALA A 12 -30.67 -43.32 11.82
N ALA A 13 -31.07 -42.05 11.64
CA ALA A 13 -30.44 -41.17 10.70
C ALA A 13 -29.04 -40.78 11.21
N ALA A 14 -28.00 -41.31 10.60
CA ALA A 14 -26.64 -40.88 10.85
C ALA A 14 -26.46 -39.45 10.32
N ALA A 15 -26.29 -38.48 11.20
CA ALA A 15 -25.89 -37.12 10.82
C ALA A 15 -24.47 -37.17 10.24
N LEU A 16 -24.32 -36.76 8.98
CA LEU A 16 -23.02 -36.56 8.37
C LEU A 16 -22.28 -35.45 9.15
N PRO A 17 -20.98 -35.62 9.45
CA PRO A 17 -20.22 -34.57 10.09
C PRO A 17 -20.18 -33.33 9.18
N ALA A 18 -20.50 -32.16 9.75
CA ALA A 18 -20.36 -30.87 9.08
C ALA A 18 -18.91 -30.74 8.54
N ALA A 19 -18.78 -30.47 7.26
CA ALA A 19 -17.50 -30.19 6.66
C ALA A 19 -16.87 -29.03 7.44
N ASN A 20 -15.77 -29.32 8.14
CA ASN A 20 -14.93 -28.30 8.74
C ASN A 20 -14.36 -27.46 7.58
N HIS A 21 -14.95 -26.30 7.31
CA HIS A 21 -14.32 -25.28 6.49
C HIS A 21 -13.10 -24.79 7.27
N LEU A 22 -11.94 -25.43 7.02
CA LEU A 22 -10.66 -24.90 7.45
C LEU A 22 -10.54 -23.50 6.84
N ALA A 23 -10.31 -22.50 7.69
CA ALA A 23 -10.00 -21.16 7.21
C ALA A 23 -8.85 -21.24 6.17
N PRO A 24 -8.94 -20.56 5.04
CA PRO A 24 -7.88 -20.60 4.04
C PRO A 24 -6.56 -20.28 4.70
N ARG A 25 -5.56 -21.13 4.46
CA ARG A 25 -4.20 -20.92 4.96
C ARG A 25 -3.65 -19.64 4.33
N ALA A 26 -3.08 -18.75 5.14
CA ALA A 26 -2.42 -17.54 4.65
C ALA A 26 -1.41 -17.89 3.53
N SER A 27 -1.51 -17.21 2.41
CA SER A 27 -0.67 -17.40 1.24
C SER A 27 -0.13 -16.07 0.75
N ILE A 28 0.93 -16.10 -0.05
CA ILE A 28 1.43 -14.91 -0.73
C ILE A 28 0.33 -14.41 -1.66
N SER A 29 0.04 -13.11 -1.57
CA SER A 29 -0.95 -12.45 -2.40
C SER A 29 -0.46 -12.34 -3.85
N LYS A 30 -1.37 -12.39 -4.81
CA LYS A 30 -1.03 -12.33 -6.24
C LYS A 30 -2.09 -11.61 -7.05
N VAL A 31 -1.71 -11.18 -8.24
CA VAL A 31 -2.65 -10.77 -9.28
C VAL A 31 -3.40 -11.99 -9.81
N ASP A 32 -4.69 -11.86 -10.00
CA ASP A 32 -5.57 -12.86 -10.61
C ASP A 32 -6.52 -12.16 -11.60
N GLY A 33 -6.11 -12.13 -12.87
CA GLY A 33 -6.75 -11.30 -13.89
C GLY A 33 -6.62 -9.81 -13.60
N LEU A 34 -7.75 -9.12 -13.48
CA LEU A 34 -7.82 -7.70 -13.11
C LEU A 34 -8.17 -7.50 -11.62
N LYS A 35 -7.91 -8.50 -10.78
CA LYS A 35 -8.18 -8.48 -9.34
C LYS A 35 -6.97 -8.96 -8.55
N PHE A 36 -7.09 -8.89 -7.25
CA PHE A 36 -6.12 -9.49 -6.33
C PHE A 36 -6.69 -10.78 -5.73
N ASN A 37 -5.85 -11.80 -5.63
CA ASN A 37 -6.10 -12.99 -4.83
C ASN A 37 -5.34 -12.83 -3.50
N ILE A 38 -6.09 -12.72 -2.41
CA ILE A 38 -5.55 -12.65 -1.05
C ILE A 38 -6.09 -13.82 -0.25
N ASP A 39 -5.20 -14.61 0.33
CA ASP A 39 -5.53 -15.80 1.15
C ASP A 39 -6.51 -16.76 0.43
N GLY A 40 -6.36 -16.90 -0.90
CA GLY A 40 -7.19 -17.78 -1.73
C GLY A 40 -8.50 -17.18 -2.22
N VAL A 41 -8.82 -15.94 -1.86
CA VAL A 41 -10.04 -15.25 -2.30
C VAL A 41 -9.69 -14.18 -3.33
N THR A 42 -10.33 -14.25 -4.50
CA THR A 42 -10.18 -13.24 -5.57
C THR A 42 -11.35 -12.30 -5.57
N LYS A 43 -11.13 -11.03 -5.22
CA LYS A 43 -12.17 -10.00 -5.21
C LYS A 43 -11.57 -8.58 -5.25
N TYR A 44 -12.42 -7.56 -5.16
CA TYR A 44 -12.04 -6.19 -4.84
C TYR A 44 -11.79 -6.04 -3.35
N TYR A 45 -10.79 -5.25 -2.94
CA TYR A 45 -10.42 -5.06 -1.54
C TYR A 45 -10.41 -3.59 -1.14
N ALA A 46 -10.74 -3.30 0.11
CA ALA A 46 -10.51 -2.01 0.74
C ALA A 46 -9.28 -2.06 1.64
N GLY A 47 -8.63 -0.92 1.78
CA GLY A 47 -7.50 -0.73 2.65
C GLY A 47 -7.31 0.72 3.07
N THR A 48 -6.15 1.02 3.62
CA THR A 48 -5.77 2.37 4.03
C THR A 48 -4.26 2.56 4.04
N ASN A 49 -3.83 3.79 4.26
CA ASN A 49 -2.44 4.18 4.49
C ASN A 49 -2.22 4.45 5.98
N SER A 50 -1.09 4.03 6.52
CA SER A 50 -0.61 4.40 7.84
C SER A 50 0.91 4.51 7.82
N TYR A 51 1.40 5.64 7.31
CA TYR A 51 2.83 5.89 7.19
C TYR A 51 3.55 5.84 8.55
N TRP A 52 2.85 6.19 9.62
CA TRP A 52 3.38 6.38 10.97
C TRP A 52 3.48 5.08 11.80
N ILE A 53 2.76 4.01 11.46
CA ILE A 53 2.71 2.80 12.29
C ILE A 53 4.09 2.14 12.53
N PRO A 54 5.05 2.15 11.58
CA PRO A 54 6.39 1.62 11.82
C PRO A 54 7.23 2.45 12.79
N PHE A 55 6.77 3.65 13.16
CA PHE A 55 7.47 4.54 14.10
C PHE A 55 6.93 4.46 15.52
N LEU A 56 5.88 3.68 15.76
CA LEU A 56 5.42 3.35 17.10
C LEU A 56 6.48 2.47 17.80
N THR A 57 6.77 2.80 19.08
CA THR A 57 7.80 2.10 19.85
C THR A 57 7.23 1.04 20.81
N ASN A 58 5.90 0.94 20.91
CA ASN A 58 5.19 -0.05 21.72
C ASN A 58 4.50 -1.07 20.81
N ASP A 59 4.91 -2.34 20.89
CA ASP A 59 4.36 -3.42 20.06
C ASP A 59 2.87 -3.66 20.30
N ASN A 60 2.38 -3.41 21.53
CA ASN A 60 0.95 -3.56 21.82
C ASN A 60 0.10 -2.49 21.12
N ASP A 61 0.63 -1.28 20.90
CA ASP A 61 -0.08 -0.25 20.13
C ASP A 61 -0.21 -0.67 18.67
N VAL A 62 0.87 -1.21 18.09
CA VAL A 62 0.84 -1.76 16.73
C VAL A 62 -0.18 -2.90 16.62
N ASP A 63 -0.20 -3.82 17.58
CA ASP A 63 -1.11 -4.96 17.62
C ASP A 63 -2.59 -4.54 17.72
N VAL A 64 -2.90 -3.55 18.56
CA VAL A 64 -4.27 -3.03 18.71
C VAL A 64 -4.75 -2.38 17.42
N ILE A 65 -3.92 -1.54 16.78
CA ILE A 65 -4.28 -0.87 15.53
C ILE A 65 -4.50 -1.89 14.41
N MET A 66 -3.66 -2.90 14.28
CA MET A 66 -3.88 -4.00 13.33
C MET A 66 -5.18 -4.76 13.61
N GLY A 67 -5.55 -4.92 14.89
CA GLY A 67 -6.84 -5.50 15.31
C GLY A 67 -8.02 -4.64 14.87
N HIS A 68 -7.91 -3.31 14.95
CA HIS A 68 -8.94 -2.39 14.44
C HIS A 68 -9.13 -2.52 12.92
N LEU A 69 -8.04 -2.65 12.15
CA LEU A 69 -8.12 -2.88 10.71
C LEU A 69 -8.81 -4.21 10.39
N GLN A 70 -8.41 -5.29 11.07
CA GLN A 70 -9.01 -6.62 10.90
C GLN A 70 -10.52 -6.60 11.17
N THR A 71 -10.94 -6.02 12.29
CA THR A 71 -12.36 -5.99 12.68
C THR A 71 -13.20 -5.10 11.79
N SER A 72 -12.57 -4.12 11.13
CA SER A 72 -13.22 -3.24 10.16
C SER A 72 -13.37 -3.86 8.77
N GLY A 73 -12.73 -5.01 8.52
CA GLY A 73 -12.73 -5.67 7.21
C GLY A 73 -11.76 -5.06 6.19
N LEU A 74 -10.93 -4.08 6.60
CA LEU A 74 -9.83 -3.58 5.77
C LEU A 74 -8.77 -4.67 5.63
N LYS A 75 -8.21 -4.82 4.44
CA LYS A 75 -7.33 -5.96 4.13
C LYS A 75 -5.91 -5.53 3.75
N ILE A 76 -5.74 -4.36 3.15
CA ILE A 76 -4.45 -3.87 2.66
C ILE A 76 -4.06 -2.63 3.47
N LEU A 77 -2.83 -2.59 3.96
CA LEU A 77 -2.26 -1.46 4.67
C LEU A 77 -0.94 -1.05 4.00
N ARG A 78 -0.87 0.20 3.53
CA ARG A 78 0.38 0.78 3.02
C ARG A 78 1.12 1.51 4.12
N VAL A 79 2.42 1.24 4.27
CA VAL A 79 3.27 1.75 5.34
C VAL A 79 4.59 2.28 4.81
N TRP A 80 5.21 3.27 5.51
CA TRP A 80 6.58 3.68 5.20
C TRP A 80 7.56 2.59 5.62
N GLY A 81 8.18 1.96 4.65
CA GLY A 81 9.30 1.03 4.86
C GLY A 81 10.66 1.74 4.88
N PHE A 82 10.68 3.05 5.05
CA PHE A 82 11.86 3.91 5.10
C PHE A 82 11.73 4.94 6.23
N ASN A 83 12.84 5.42 6.71
CA ASN A 83 13.05 6.66 7.47
C ASN A 83 14.55 6.94 7.44
N ASP A 84 14.94 7.88 6.58
CA ASP A 84 16.31 8.18 6.21
C ASP A 84 16.77 9.45 6.93
N VAL A 85 17.93 9.39 7.58
CA VAL A 85 18.45 10.52 8.35
C VAL A 85 19.88 10.87 7.94
N THR A 86 20.23 12.15 8.00
CA THR A 86 21.60 12.65 7.81
C THR A 86 22.32 12.89 9.14
N THR A 87 21.58 12.88 10.23
CA THR A 87 22.10 12.92 11.61
C THR A 87 21.36 11.87 12.41
N VAL A 88 22.08 10.95 13.05
CA VAL A 88 21.47 9.93 13.90
C VAL A 88 20.75 10.62 15.06
N PRO A 89 19.42 10.40 15.21
CA PRO A 89 18.63 11.06 16.23
C PRO A 89 18.95 10.54 17.63
N GLY A 90 18.51 11.27 18.64
CA GLY A 90 18.62 10.85 20.03
C GLY A 90 17.88 9.54 20.33
N SER A 91 18.16 8.99 21.52
CA SER A 91 17.57 7.74 22.00
C SER A 91 16.03 7.76 21.92
N GLY A 92 15.45 6.67 21.44
CA GLY A 92 13.99 6.50 21.35
C GLY A 92 13.35 6.94 20.03
N THR A 93 14.07 7.69 19.19
CA THR A 93 13.55 8.05 17.85
C THR A 93 13.87 6.95 16.84
N VAL A 94 12.86 6.52 16.10
CA VAL A 94 12.99 5.48 15.08
C VAL A 94 13.61 6.06 13.82
N TYR A 95 14.59 5.35 13.25
CA TYR A 95 15.12 5.60 11.91
C TYR A 95 15.63 4.29 11.31
N PHE A 96 15.59 4.14 9.99
CA PHE A 96 15.94 2.89 9.33
C PHE A 96 17.28 2.94 8.62
N GLN A 97 17.69 4.11 8.15
CA GLN A 97 18.97 4.31 7.49
C GLN A 97 19.55 5.67 7.82
N SER A 98 20.88 5.76 7.97
CA SER A 98 21.59 7.03 8.18
C SER A 98 22.70 7.22 7.15
N PHE A 99 22.89 8.48 6.74
CA PHE A 99 23.93 8.90 5.80
C PHE A 99 24.93 9.81 6.51
N SER A 100 26.22 9.47 6.41
CA SER A 100 27.30 10.27 7.01
C SER A 100 28.51 10.26 6.08
N GLY A 101 28.98 11.44 5.70
CA GLY A 101 30.02 11.56 4.68
C GLY A 101 29.62 10.87 3.39
N SER A 102 30.40 9.88 2.95
CA SER A 102 30.14 9.12 1.73
C SER A 102 29.61 7.70 1.98
N THR A 103 29.01 7.47 3.14
CA THR A 103 28.55 6.13 3.59
C THR A 103 27.05 6.14 3.94
N ALA A 104 26.41 4.97 3.79
CA ALA A 104 25.09 4.70 4.28
C ALA A 104 25.16 3.55 5.30
N THR A 105 24.43 3.68 6.40
CA THR A 105 24.36 2.67 7.45
C THR A 105 22.90 2.30 7.72
N ILE A 106 22.55 1.03 7.56
CA ILE A 106 21.20 0.51 7.82
C ILE A 106 21.08 0.19 9.32
N ASN A 107 20.08 0.76 9.97
CA ASN A 107 19.78 0.52 11.38
C ASN A 107 18.92 -0.74 11.55
N THR A 108 19.53 -1.84 11.94
CA THR A 108 18.83 -3.11 12.20
C THR A 108 18.44 -3.30 13.66
N GLY A 109 18.69 -2.31 14.51
CA GLY A 109 18.47 -2.35 15.96
C GLY A 109 17.02 -2.09 16.38
N ALA A 110 16.84 -1.92 17.71
CA ALA A 110 15.55 -1.78 18.36
C ALA A 110 14.77 -0.52 17.93
N ASN A 111 15.46 0.57 17.61
CA ASN A 111 14.88 1.79 17.04
C ASN A 111 15.04 1.87 15.50
N GLY A 112 15.27 0.74 14.86
CA GLY A 112 15.44 0.59 13.42
C GLY A 112 14.48 -0.46 12.85
N LEU A 113 14.98 -1.33 11.98
CA LEU A 113 14.18 -2.35 11.29
C LEU A 113 13.42 -3.31 12.22
N GLN A 114 13.81 -3.42 13.51
CA GLN A 114 13.01 -4.18 14.49
C GLN A 114 11.61 -3.55 14.71
N ARG A 115 11.42 -2.26 14.42
CA ARG A 115 10.09 -1.65 14.45
C ARG A 115 9.24 -2.12 13.29
N LEU A 116 9.83 -2.26 12.11
CA LEU A 116 9.16 -2.85 10.96
C LEU A 116 8.86 -4.35 11.17
N ASP A 117 9.73 -5.09 11.90
CA ASP A 117 9.44 -6.47 12.31
C ASP A 117 8.15 -6.56 13.14
N ALA A 118 7.95 -5.64 14.08
CA ALA A 118 6.74 -5.60 14.90
C ALA A 118 5.49 -5.37 14.05
N VAL A 119 5.58 -4.51 13.03
CA VAL A 119 4.48 -4.25 12.09
C VAL A 119 4.18 -5.51 11.25
N VAL A 120 5.19 -6.15 10.67
CA VAL A 120 5.01 -7.36 9.87
C VAL A 120 4.42 -8.49 10.71
N LYS A 121 4.93 -8.70 11.93
CA LYS A 121 4.41 -9.72 12.85
C LYS A 121 2.95 -9.47 13.25
N ALA A 122 2.59 -8.23 13.54
CA ALA A 122 1.20 -7.88 13.85
C ALA A 122 0.29 -8.06 12.62
N ALA A 123 0.76 -7.69 11.44
CA ALA A 123 0.03 -7.91 10.19
C ALA A 123 -0.22 -9.40 9.90
N GLU A 124 0.78 -10.27 10.12
CA GLU A 124 0.61 -11.73 10.05
C GLU A 124 -0.47 -12.24 11.01
N LYS A 125 -0.40 -11.80 12.27
CA LYS A 125 -1.37 -12.18 13.32
C LYS A 125 -2.80 -11.79 12.96
N HIS A 126 -2.99 -10.59 12.42
CA HIS A 126 -4.30 -10.03 12.09
C HIS A 126 -4.71 -10.25 10.63
N SER A 127 -3.92 -10.99 9.85
CA SER A 127 -4.17 -11.27 8.43
C SER A 127 -4.32 -10.00 7.58
N ILE A 128 -3.60 -8.93 7.93
CA ILE A 128 -3.45 -7.71 7.14
C ILE A 128 -2.32 -7.89 6.13
N LYS A 129 -2.45 -7.29 4.97
CA LYS A 129 -1.46 -7.35 3.87
C LYS A 129 -0.78 -6.01 3.71
N LEU A 130 0.53 -5.99 3.67
CA LEU A 130 1.35 -4.78 3.71
C LEU A 130 1.91 -4.42 2.34
N ILE A 131 1.73 -3.18 1.91
CA ILE A 131 2.56 -2.54 0.89
C ILE A 131 3.68 -1.82 1.62
N ILE A 132 4.93 -2.19 1.31
CA ILE A 132 6.13 -1.65 1.96
C ILE A 132 6.95 -0.92 0.91
N ASN A 133 7.05 0.40 0.99
CA ASN A 133 7.87 1.21 0.11
C ASN A 133 9.28 1.44 0.66
N PHE A 134 10.22 1.85 -0.22
CA PHE A 134 11.65 1.89 0.12
C PHE A 134 12.25 3.28 0.20
N VAL A 135 11.59 4.31 -0.32
CA VAL A 135 12.09 5.69 -0.32
C VAL A 135 10.94 6.67 -0.60
N ASN A 136 11.09 7.93 -0.19
CA ASN A 136 10.18 9.00 -0.54
C ASN A 136 10.80 9.94 -1.59
N ASN A 137 9.99 10.41 -2.55
CA ASN A 137 10.38 11.53 -3.41
C ASN A 137 10.50 12.84 -2.62
N TRP A 138 9.65 13.00 -1.61
CA TRP A 138 9.60 14.18 -0.76
C TRP A 138 10.66 14.12 0.35
N THR A 139 10.85 15.24 1.05
CA THR A 139 11.85 15.35 2.12
C THR A 139 11.36 14.78 3.45
N ASP A 140 10.07 14.51 3.57
CA ASP A 140 9.48 13.92 4.77
C ASP A 140 10.08 12.53 5.01
N TYR A 141 10.52 12.29 6.24
CA TYR A 141 11.26 11.09 6.62
C TYR A 141 12.54 10.88 5.82
N GLY A 142 13.15 11.99 5.37
CA GLY A 142 14.44 12.06 4.67
C GLY A 142 14.33 11.86 3.16
N GLY A 143 13.76 10.76 2.73
CA GLY A 143 13.56 10.45 1.32
C GLY A 143 14.83 10.52 0.47
N MET A 144 14.67 10.74 -0.84
CA MET A 144 15.81 10.83 -1.77
C MET A 144 16.82 11.93 -1.38
N ALA A 145 16.33 13.02 -0.77
CA ALA A 145 17.20 14.12 -0.36
C ALA A 145 18.23 13.73 0.70
N ALA A 146 17.94 12.77 1.57
CA ALA A 146 18.88 12.27 2.57
C ALA A 146 20.12 11.62 1.95
N TYR A 147 20.02 11.09 0.74
CA TYR A 147 21.12 10.45 0.00
C TYR A 147 22.06 11.47 -0.64
N PHE A 148 21.60 12.70 -0.91
CA PHE A 148 22.29 13.64 -1.81
C PHE A 148 23.74 13.87 -1.44
N SER A 149 24.02 14.25 -0.20
CA SER A 149 25.39 14.51 0.25
C SER A 149 26.27 13.27 0.12
N ALA A 150 25.77 12.10 0.53
CA ALA A 150 26.52 10.85 0.49
C ALA A 150 26.79 10.38 -0.95
N CYS A 151 25.93 10.70 -1.90
CA CYS A 151 26.07 10.37 -3.31
C CYS A 151 26.86 11.40 -4.12
N GLY A 152 26.94 12.65 -3.64
CA GLY A 152 27.50 13.78 -4.37
C GLY A 152 26.56 14.34 -5.45
N VAL A 153 25.25 14.37 -5.17
CA VAL A 153 24.20 14.89 -6.04
C VAL A 153 23.38 15.97 -5.33
N SER A 154 22.51 16.69 -6.07
CA SER A 154 21.73 17.80 -5.54
C SER A 154 20.26 17.80 -5.97
N SER A 155 19.82 16.75 -6.68
CA SER A 155 18.42 16.67 -7.16
C SER A 155 17.95 15.22 -7.31
N ASN A 156 16.63 15.01 -7.30
CA ASN A 156 16.02 13.70 -7.57
C ASN A 156 16.41 13.20 -8.96
N ALA A 157 16.47 14.08 -9.99
CA ALA A 157 16.88 13.70 -11.33
C ALA A 157 18.27 13.05 -11.35
N GLN A 158 19.21 13.61 -10.61
CA GLN A 158 20.55 13.03 -10.46
C GLN A 158 20.54 11.76 -9.62
N TRP A 159 19.70 11.71 -8.58
CA TRP A 159 19.56 10.51 -7.73
C TRP A 159 19.16 9.27 -8.54
N TYR A 160 18.19 9.39 -9.46
CA TYR A 160 17.75 8.26 -10.30
C TYR A 160 18.85 7.67 -11.18
N THR A 161 19.80 8.50 -11.60
CA THR A 161 20.82 8.13 -12.60
C THR A 161 22.22 7.90 -12.03
N THR A 162 22.46 8.30 -10.77
CA THR A 162 23.78 8.19 -10.16
C THR A 162 23.98 6.80 -9.53
N ALA A 163 24.93 6.03 -10.07
CA ALA A 163 25.22 4.66 -9.64
C ALA A 163 25.45 4.53 -8.13
N LYS A 164 26.09 5.52 -7.49
CA LYS A 164 26.35 5.50 -6.05
C LYS A 164 25.05 5.61 -5.24
N CYS A 165 24.12 6.49 -5.61
CA CYS A 165 22.80 6.58 -4.98
C CYS A 165 22.04 5.26 -5.11
N GLN A 166 22.03 4.71 -6.33
CA GLN A 166 21.36 3.44 -6.60
C GLN A 166 21.99 2.28 -5.84
N SER A 167 23.31 2.29 -5.62
CA SER A 167 23.95 1.25 -4.80
C SER A 167 23.51 1.28 -3.33
N PHE A 168 23.36 2.46 -2.72
CA PHE A 168 22.84 2.60 -1.36
C PHE A 168 21.38 2.19 -1.29
N TYR A 169 20.57 2.64 -2.22
CA TYR A 169 19.16 2.29 -2.31
C TYR A 169 18.95 0.77 -2.49
N GLN A 170 19.72 0.13 -3.38
CA GLN A 170 19.67 -1.31 -3.57
C GLN A 170 20.14 -2.09 -2.34
N ALA A 171 21.15 -1.60 -1.60
CA ALA A 171 21.57 -2.21 -0.36
C ALA A 171 20.45 -2.19 0.70
N TYR A 172 19.71 -1.07 0.79
CA TYR A 172 18.55 -0.94 1.66
C TYR A 172 17.41 -1.89 1.25
N ILE A 173 17.02 -1.90 -0.03
CA ILE A 173 16.05 -2.85 -0.58
C ILE A 173 16.41 -4.29 -0.20
N LYS A 174 17.68 -4.68 -0.41
CA LYS A 174 18.15 -6.03 -0.08
C LYS A 174 17.99 -6.35 1.40
N ALA A 175 18.30 -5.40 2.28
CA ALA A 175 18.17 -5.60 3.72
C ALA A 175 16.71 -5.83 4.13
N VAL A 176 15.76 -5.04 3.61
CA VAL A 176 14.33 -5.16 3.92
C VAL A 176 13.74 -6.45 3.30
N ILE A 177 13.98 -6.70 2.01
CA ILE A 177 13.45 -7.89 1.34
C ILE A 177 13.98 -9.17 1.98
N SER A 178 15.29 -9.27 2.26
CA SER A 178 15.88 -10.45 2.88
C SER A 178 15.24 -10.79 4.24
N ARG A 179 14.69 -9.78 4.91
CA ARG A 179 14.07 -9.91 6.21
C ARG A 179 12.64 -10.46 6.14
N TYR A 180 11.88 -10.09 5.09
CA TYR A 180 10.46 -10.36 5.03
C TYR A 180 9.99 -11.14 3.80
N ARG A 181 10.85 -11.57 2.88
CA ARG A 181 10.49 -12.27 1.63
C ARG A 181 9.73 -13.58 1.81
N THR A 182 9.67 -14.12 3.01
CA THR A 182 8.89 -15.34 3.33
C THR A 182 7.60 -15.04 4.06
N SER A 183 7.34 -13.77 4.39
CA SER A 183 6.16 -13.35 5.13
C SER A 183 4.93 -13.28 4.22
N THR A 184 3.88 -13.98 4.58
CA THR A 184 2.60 -13.91 3.87
C THR A 184 1.84 -12.60 4.12
N ALA A 185 2.33 -11.75 5.05
CA ALA A 185 1.78 -10.42 5.27
C ALA A 185 2.24 -9.41 4.23
N VAL A 186 3.38 -9.63 3.56
CA VAL A 186 3.77 -8.73 2.47
C VAL A 186 2.82 -8.89 1.30
N PHE A 187 2.19 -7.80 0.87
CA PHE A 187 1.35 -7.72 -0.31
C PHE A 187 2.18 -7.38 -1.53
N ALA A 188 2.95 -6.30 -1.42
CA ALA A 188 3.81 -5.83 -2.49
C ALA A 188 5.01 -5.07 -1.93
N TRP A 189 6.11 -5.15 -2.67
CA TRP A 189 7.23 -4.24 -2.59
C TRP A 189 6.94 -3.03 -3.46
N GLU A 190 7.09 -1.84 -2.90
CA GLU A 190 6.85 -0.61 -3.62
C GLU A 190 8.14 0.17 -3.76
N LEU A 191 8.43 0.62 -4.99
CA LEU A 191 9.71 1.23 -5.28
C LEU A 191 9.90 2.54 -4.51
N ALA A 192 8.94 3.43 -4.55
CA ALA A 192 9.02 4.72 -3.86
C ALA A 192 7.63 5.29 -3.59
N ASN A 193 7.52 6.16 -2.60
CA ASN A 193 6.38 7.05 -2.50
C ASN A 193 6.52 8.19 -3.51
N GLU A 194 5.56 8.31 -4.43
CA GLU A 194 5.37 9.40 -5.38
C GLU A 194 6.62 9.81 -6.18
N PRO A 195 7.33 8.86 -6.83
CA PRO A 195 8.54 9.18 -7.58
C PRO A 195 8.25 10.15 -8.72
N ARG A 196 8.90 11.32 -8.72
CA ARG A 196 8.81 12.34 -9.76
C ARG A 196 10.18 12.77 -10.24
N CYS A 197 10.25 13.19 -11.49
CA CYS A 197 11.42 13.79 -12.10
C CYS A 197 11.01 14.98 -12.98
N ASN A 198 10.59 16.07 -12.31
CA ASN A 198 10.10 17.27 -12.98
C ASN A 198 11.06 17.74 -14.09
N GLY A 199 10.54 17.93 -15.31
CA GLY A 199 11.29 18.34 -16.47
C GLY A 199 12.19 17.26 -17.10
N CYS A 200 12.25 16.05 -16.55
CA CYS A 200 12.96 14.94 -17.16
C CYS A 200 12.21 14.36 -18.37
N GLN A 201 12.97 13.74 -19.28
CA GLN A 201 12.36 12.80 -20.22
C GLN A 201 11.76 11.61 -19.44
N THR A 202 10.60 11.12 -19.83
CA THR A 202 9.93 9.98 -19.15
C THR A 202 10.79 8.73 -19.10
N SER A 203 11.70 8.56 -20.07
CA SER A 203 12.66 7.45 -20.10
C SER A 203 13.58 7.37 -18.88
N VAL A 204 13.81 8.48 -18.15
CA VAL A 204 14.62 8.48 -16.92
C VAL A 204 13.94 7.61 -15.86
N LEU A 205 12.69 7.90 -15.55
CA LEU A 205 11.91 7.12 -14.57
C LEU A 205 11.60 5.71 -15.09
N THR A 206 11.19 5.55 -16.34
CA THR A 206 10.91 4.22 -16.91
C THR A 206 12.14 3.30 -16.83
N ASN A 207 13.35 3.81 -17.07
CA ASN A 207 14.57 3.03 -16.94
C ASN A 207 14.91 2.71 -15.49
N TRP A 208 14.75 3.67 -14.58
CA TRP A 208 14.94 3.44 -13.14
C TRP A 208 13.95 2.38 -12.60
N ILE A 209 12.66 2.49 -12.95
CA ILE A 209 11.62 1.52 -12.56
C ILE A 209 11.98 0.13 -13.08
N ARG A 210 12.40 0.02 -14.35
CA ARG A 210 12.84 -1.26 -14.95
C ARG A 210 14.01 -1.87 -14.19
N GLN A 211 15.06 -1.08 -13.93
CA GLN A 211 16.25 -1.56 -13.23
C GLN A 211 15.93 -1.99 -11.79
N THR A 212 15.16 -1.17 -11.06
CA THR A 212 14.80 -1.44 -9.67
C THR A 212 13.87 -2.63 -9.55
N SER A 213 12.84 -2.74 -10.40
CA SER A 213 11.92 -3.89 -10.38
C SER A 213 12.62 -5.19 -10.79
N ASN A 214 13.58 -5.16 -11.71
CA ASN A 214 14.44 -6.31 -12.03
C ASN A 214 15.30 -6.71 -10.81
N TYR A 215 15.87 -5.73 -10.10
CA TYR A 215 16.66 -6.00 -8.91
C TYR A 215 15.81 -6.61 -7.78
N ILE A 216 14.64 -6.06 -7.50
CA ILE A 216 13.70 -6.62 -6.51
C ILE A 216 13.32 -8.04 -6.90
N ARG A 217 12.97 -8.30 -8.15
CA ARG A 217 12.61 -9.62 -8.66
C ARG A 217 13.74 -10.65 -8.53
N SER A 218 15.02 -10.22 -8.60
CA SER A 218 16.17 -11.07 -8.36
C SER A 218 16.34 -11.48 -6.88
N LEU A 219 15.76 -10.71 -5.94
CA LEU A 219 15.80 -10.99 -4.51
C LEU A 219 14.55 -11.76 -4.03
N ASP A 220 13.43 -11.55 -4.71
CA ASP A 220 12.13 -12.11 -4.36
C ASP A 220 11.32 -12.40 -5.64
N SER A 221 11.10 -13.70 -5.92
CA SER A 221 10.36 -14.17 -7.09
C SER A 221 8.84 -14.12 -6.91
N ASP A 222 8.35 -14.02 -5.69
CA ASP A 222 6.98 -14.38 -5.34
C ASP A 222 6.07 -13.18 -5.07
N HIS A 223 6.53 -12.19 -4.32
CA HIS A 223 5.71 -11.03 -3.99
C HIS A 223 5.50 -10.09 -5.19
N MET A 224 4.38 -9.39 -5.18
CA MET A 224 4.06 -8.36 -6.16
C MET A 224 5.01 -7.16 -6.03
N ILE A 225 5.14 -6.41 -7.13
CA ILE A 225 5.97 -5.18 -7.18
C ILE A 225 5.08 -4.06 -7.72
N ALA A 226 5.05 -2.93 -7.02
CA ALA A 226 4.37 -1.69 -7.41
C ALA A 226 5.37 -0.53 -7.52
N ILE A 227 4.98 0.53 -8.19
CA ILE A 227 5.83 1.71 -8.37
C ILE A 227 5.63 2.68 -7.21
N GLY A 228 4.38 2.93 -6.80
CA GLY A 228 3.98 3.94 -5.83
C GLY A 228 3.87 5.33 -6.43
N ASP A 229 3.61 5.42 -7.73
CA ASP A 229 3.44 6.70 -8.43
C ASP A 229 1.98 7.19 -8.35
N GLU A 230 1.81 8.50 -8.56
CA GLU A 230 0.52 9.18 -8.52
C GLU A 230 -0.33 8.93 -9.78
N GLY A 231 0.19 8.18 -10.76
CA GLY A 231 -0.50 7.89 -12.01
C GLY A 231 -0.38 8.98 -13.08
N PHE A 232 0.55 9.92 -12.94
CA PHE A 232 0.74 11.00 -13.90
C PHE A 232 1.25 10.53 -15.27
N GLY A 233 1.06 11.36 -16.29
CA GLY A 233 1.49 11.06 -17.65
C GLY A 233 0.56 10.10 -18.35
N LEU A 234 -0.68 10.50 -18.52
CA LEU A 234 -1.76 9.74 -19.11
C LEU A 234 -2.51 10.61 -20.12
N SER A 235 -3.01 10.06 -21.22
CA SER A 235 -3.85 10.83 -22.14
C SER A 235 -5.17 11.20 -21.49
N GLY A 236 -5.54 12.49 -21.52
CA GLY A 236 -6.77 12.99 -20.90
C GLY A 236 -7.13 14.41 -21.31
N ASP A 237 -7.69 15.19 -20.43
CA ASP A 237 -8.24 16.53 -20.67
C ASP A 237 -7.19 17.65 -20.75
N GLY A 238 -5.91 17.32 -20.57
CA GLY A 238 -4.80 18.28 -20.62
C GLY A 238 -4.53 18.99 -19.29
N SER A 239 -5.28 18.71 -18.23
CA SER A 239 -4.97 19.19 -16.87
C SER A 239 -3.61 18.66 -16.39
N TYR A 240 -3.05 19.33 -15.38
CA TYR A 240 -1.69 19.05 -14.91
C TYR A 240 -1.39 17.56 -14.68
N PRO A 241 -2.24 16.75 -14.02
CA PRO A 241 -1.92 15.34 -13.78
C PRO A 241 -1.84 14.48 -15.04
N TYR A 242 -2.54 14.87 -16.11
CA TYR A 242 -2.46 14.17 -17.39
C TYR A 242 -1.17 14.46 -18.17
N GLN A 243 -0.40 15.50 -17.78
CA GLN A 243 0.83 15.87 -18.47
C GLN A 243 1.98 14.95 -18.07
N PHE A 244 2.99 14.88 -18.95
CA PHE A 244 4.21 14.10 -18.73
C PHE A 244 5.33 14.92 -18.06
N SER A 245 5.03 16.14 -17.59
CA SER A 245 6.00 17.11 -17.06
C SER A 245 6.72 16.63 -15.79
N GLU A 246 6.12 15.72 -15.05
CA GLU A 246 6.73 15.09 -13.87
C GLU A 246 7.64 13.90 -14.23
N GLY A 247 7.90 13.67 -15.51
CA GLY A 247 8.76 12.59 -15.98
C GLY A 247 8.12 11.21 -15.91
N LEU A 248 6.82 11.14 -15.68
CA LEU A 248 6.05 9.89 -15.62
C LEU A 248 5.33 9.64 -16.95
N ASP A 249 5.21 8.35 -17.28
CA ASP A 249 4.36 7.79 -18.32
C ASP A 249 3.70 6.55 -17.71
N PHE A 250 2.50 6.73 -17.19
CA PHE A 250 1.79 5.68 -16.45
C PHE A 250 1.68 4.38 -17.25
N ALA A 251 1.29 4.47 -18.51
CA ALA A 251 1.08 3.29 -19.34
C ALA A 251 2.40 2.57 -19.67
N ALA A 252 3.47 3.31 -20.02
CA ALA A 252 4.77 2.72 -20.30
C ALA A 252 5.39 2.09 -19.06
N ASN A 253 5.22 2.70 -17.90
CA ASN A 253 5.72 2.21 -16.63
C ASN A 253 4.98 0.94 -16.17
N LEU A 254 3.65 0.94 -16.25
CA LEU A 254 2.83 -0.23 -15.92
C LEU A 254 3.09 -1.41 -16.88
N ALA A 255 3.39 -1.14 -18.15
CA ALA A 255 3.70 -2.20 -19.13
C ALA A 255 4.99 -2.98 -18.82
N LEU A 256 5.85 -2.51 -17.91
CA LEU A 256 7.10 -3.19 -17.55
C LEU A 256 6.82 -4.58 -16.96
N PRO A 257 7.57 -5.63 -17.33
CA PRO A 257 7.26 -7.02 -16.99
C PRO A 257 7.13 -7.31 -15.49
N ASN A 258 7.99 -6.70 -14.65
CA ASN A 258 8.03 -6.95 -13.22
C ASN A 258 7.11 -6.04 -12.39
N VAL A 259 6.48 -5.02 -12.99
CA VAL A 259 5.43 -4.24 -12.33
C VAL A 259 4.15 -5.05 -12.35
N SER A 260 3.60 -5.35 -11.18
CA SER A 260 2.48 -6.29 -11.03
C SER A 260 1.13 -5.60 -11.23
N PHE A 261 0.99 -4.36 -10.78
CA PHE A 261 -0.23 -3.57 -10.85
C PHE A 261 0.11 -2.07 -10.91
N GLY A 262 -0.84 -1.27 -11.39
CA GLY A 262 -0.71 0.19 -11.41
C GLY A 262 -1.17 0.82 -10.11
N THR A 263 -0.47 1.85 -9.67
CA THR A 263 -0.86 2.70 -8.53
C THR A 263 -1.22 4.08 -9.04
N PHE A 264 -2.14 4.76 -8.39
CA PHE A 264 -2.42 6.18 -8.62
C PHE A 264 -3.03 6.82 -7.38
N HIS A 265 -2.83 8.14 -7.25
CA HIS A 265 -3.31 8.94 -6.14
C HIS A 265 -4.38 9.94 -6.61
N LEU A 266 -5.03 10.66 -5.68
CA LEU A 266 -6.02 11.68 -6.01
C LEU A 266 -6.09 12.76 -4.93
N TYR A 267 -5.49 13.92 -5.24
CA TYR A 267 -5.52 15.13 -4.41
C TYR A 267 -5.90 16.34 -5.26
N PRO A 268 -7.18 16.51 -5.64
CA PRO A 268 -7.59 17.51 -6.62
C PRO A 268 -7.17 18.93 -6.27
N SER A 269 -7.28 19.33 -5.01
CA SER A 269 -6.90 20.67 -4.54
C SER A 269 -5.41 20.97 -4.75
N SER A 270 -4.55 19.97 -4.52
CA SER A 270 -3.09 20.10 -4.73
C SER A 270 -2.70 20.18 -6.20
N TRP A 271 -3.57 19.67 -7.09
CA TRP A 271 -3.33 19.59 -8.53
C TRP A 271 -4.08 20.65 -9.34
N GLY A 272 -4.79 21.58 -8.66
CA GLY A 272 -5.56 22.63 -9.32
C GLY A 272 -6.77 22.11 -10.10
N THR A 273 -7.36 21.00 -9.67
CA THR A 273 -8.57 20.38 -10.23
C THR A 273 -9.72 20.39 -9.22
N THR A 274 -10.88 19.88 -9.60
CA THR A 274 -12.06 19.83 -8.73
C THR A 274 -12.29 18.42 -8.17
N ASN A 275 -13.00 18.29 -7.05
CA ASN A 275 -13.36 16.98 -6.49
C ASN A 275 -14.13 16.12 -7.51
N SER A 276 -15.03 16.69 -8.31
CA SER A 276 -15.78 15.95 -9.34
C SER A 276 -14.91 15.45 -10.49
N TRP A 277 -13.78 16.12 -10.80
CA TRP A 277 -12.80 15.69 -11.79
C TRP A 277 -12.19 14.32 -11.41
N GLY A 278 -12.08 14.00 -10.13
CA GLY A 278 -11.53 12.75 -9.64
C GLY A 278 -12.21 11.49 -10.20
N ASN A 279 -13.51 11.53 -10.48
CA ASN A 279 -14.23 10.39 -11.06
C ASN A 279 -13.72 10.04 -12.46
N ALA A 280 -13.41 11.05 -13.28
CA ALA A 280 -12.82 10.84 -14.61
C ALA A 280 -11.40 10.29 -14.51
N TRP A 281 -10.61 10.77 -13.54
CA TRP A 281 -9.26 10.30 -13.25
C TRP A 281 -9.24 8.82 -12.88
N ILE A 282 -10.10 8.38 -11.95
CA ILE A 282 -10.25 6.96 -11.57
C ILE A 282 -10.61 6.10 -12.80
N THR A 283 -11.59 6.55 -13.58
CA THR A 283 -12.06 5.82 -14.76
C THR A 283 -10.98 5.72 -15.86
N ALA A 284 -10.18 6.78 -16.05
CA ALA A 284 -9.08 6.78 -17.02
C ALA A 284 -8.00 5.74 -16.65
N HIS A 285 -7.62 5.66 -15.37
CA HIS A 285 -6.68 4.65 -14.88
C HIS A 285 -7.22 3.24 -15.02
N ALA A 286 -8.47 2.99 -14.61
CA ALA A 286 -9.12 1.70 -14.79
C ALA A 286 -9.05 1.21 -16.24
N LYS A 287 -9.32 2.11 -17.19
CA LYS A 287 -9.27 1.81 -18.64
C LYS A 287 -7.87 1.39 -19.09
N VAL A 288 -6.83 2.12 -18.69
CA VAL A 288 -5.43 1.77 -19.06
C VAL A 288 -5.03 0.45 -18.43
N CYS A 289 -5.35 0.23 -17.16
CA CYS A 289 -5.08 -1.03 -16.48
C CYS A 289 -5.76 -2.22 -17.16
N ALA A 290 -7.02 -2.08 -17.56
CA ALA A 290 -7.72 -3.11 -18.32
C ALA A 290 -7.07 -3.40 -19.68
N GLN A 291 -6.64 -2.36 -20.41
CA GLN A 291 -5.96 -2.48 -21.71
C GLN A 291 -4.62 -3.23 -21.56
N LEU A 292 -3.88 -2.96 -20.50
CA LEU A 292 -2.60 -3.62 -20.22
C LEU A 292 -2.75 -4.96 -19.50
N LYS A 293 -3.99 -5.36 -19.18
CA LYS A 293 -4.32 -6.61 -18.44
C LYS A 293 -3.60 -6.72 -17.10
N LYS A 294 -3.43 -5.61 -16.41
CA LYS A 294 -2.91 -5.51 -15.06
C LYS A 294 -3.89 -4.72 -14.21
N PRO A 295 -4.18 -5.12 -12.96
CA PRO A 295 -5.10 -4.38 -12.11
C PRO A 295 -4.55 -3.01 -11.71
N CYS A 296 -5.43 -2.07 -11.36
CA CYS A 296 -5.10 -0.84 -10.69
C CYS A 296 -5.44 -0.91 -9.20
N LEU A 297 -4.61 -0.31 -8.40
CA LEU A 297 -4.84 0.06 -7.01
C LEU A 297 -5.00 1.58 -6.93
N PHE A 298 -6.15 2.06 -6.46
CA PHE A 298 -6.35 3.45 -6.07
C PHE A 298 -5.69 3.65 -4.70
N GLU A 299 -4.41 4.02 -4.70
CA GLU A 299 -3.50 3.81 -3.58
C GLU A 299 -3.58 4.90 -2.52
N GLU A 300 -3.86 6.14 -2.94
CA GLU A 300 -4.11 7.25 -2.03
C GLU A 300 -5.22 8.15 -2.57
N TYR A 301 -6.10 8.59 -1.69
CA TYR A 301 -7.04 9.66 -1.96
C TYR A 301 -7.51 10.31 -0.67
N GLY A 302 -7.78 11.62 -0.75
CA GLY A 302 -8.31 12.37 0.36
C GLY A 302 -8.61 13.81 0.00
N VAL A 303 -9.51 14.42 0.76
CA VAL A 303 -9.77 15.86 0.74
C VAL A 303 -9.40 16.44 2.09
N SER A 304 -8.88 17.68 2.12
CA SER A 304 -8.40 18.29 3.37
C SER A 304 -9.51 18.97 4.20
N ASN A 305 -10.68 19.17 3.62
CA ASN A 305 -11.82 19.70 4.34
C ASN A 305 -12.63 18.56 4.97
N ALA A 306 -12.67 18.46 6.29
CA ALA A 306 -13.36 17.39 6.98
C ALA A 306 -14.87 17.28 6.63
N ALA A 307 -15.53 18.41 6.30
CA ALA A 307 -16.93 18.36 5.87
C ALA A 307 -17.14 17.66 4.52
N ASP A 308 -16.09 17.53 3.73
CA ASP A 308 -16.09 16.91 2.40
C ASP A 308 -15.60 15.44 2.43
N HIS A 309 -15.03 14.94 3.53
CA HIS A 309 -14.53 13.56 3.61
C HIS A 309 -15.62 12.57 3.14
N CYS A 310 -16.70 12.46 3.87
CA CYS A 310 -17.74 11.50 3.54
C CYS A 310 -18.42 11.78 2.17
N PRO A 311 -18.93 12.97 1.84
CA PRO A 311 -19.66 13.17 0.60
C PRO A 311 -18.79 13.05 -0.66
N VAL A 312 -17.51 13.45 -0.60
CA VAL A 312 -16.63 13.41 -1.78
C VAL A 312 -15.94 12.05 -1.92
N GLU A 313 -15.30 11.58 -0.87
CA GLU A 313 -14.51 10.34 -0.96
C GLU A 313 -15.38 9.11 -1.17
N SER A 314 -16.61 9.10 -0.62
CA SER A 314 -17.54 7.99 -0.90
C SER A 314 -17.97 7.91 -2.37
N GLU A 315 -18.03 9.04 -3.09
CA GLU A 315 -18.29 9.03 -4.53
C GLU A 315 -17.09 8.47 -5.31
N TRP A 316 -15.87 8.78 -4.91
CA TRP A 316 -14.68 8.18 -5.51
C TRP A 316 -14.60 6.66 -5.25
N GLN A 317 -14.94 6.23 -4.02
CA GLN A 317 -15.05 4.80 -3.69
C GLN A 317 -16.09 4.08 -4.56
N LYS A 318 -17.26 4.68 -4.76
CA LYS A 318 -18.31 4.15 -5.64
C LYS A 318 -17.82 4.05 -7.08
N THR A 319 -17.13 5.07 -7.59
CA THR A 319 -16.58 5.08 -8.95
C THR A 319 -15.53 3.98 -9.12
N SER A 320 -14.64 3.83 -8.14
CA SER A 320 -13.62 2.78 -8.14
C SER A 320 -14.27 1.38 -8.08
N LEU A 321 -15.21 1.17 -7.16
CA LEU A 321 -15.91 -0.12 -7.01
C LEU A 321 -16.76 -0.46 -8.24
N ALA A 322 -17.36 0.52 -8.93
CA ALA A 322 -18.09 0.31 -10.18
C ALA A 322 -17.17 -0.20 -11.29
N ALA A 323 -15.88 0.12 -11.26
CA ALA A 323 -14.87 -0.35 -12.21
C ALA A 323 -14.16 -1.65 -11.79
N LYS A 324 -14.63 -2.35 -10.76
CA LYS A 324 -14.00 -3.58 -10.20
C LYS A 324 -13.83 -4.73 -11.18
N ASP A 325 -14.60 -4.76 -12.26
CA ASP A 325 -14.51 -5.78 -13.31
C ASP A 325 -13.85 -5.24 -14.59
N SER A 326 -13.41 -3.97 -14.57
CA SER A 326 -12.85 -3.27 -15.73
C SER A 326 -11.55 -2.52 -15.41
N GLY A 327 -10.76 -3.01 -14.44
CA GLY A 327 -9.42 -2.53 -14.18
C GLY A 327 -9.12 -2.22 -12.70
N MET A 328 -10.11 -1.84 -11.90
CA MET A 328 -9.90 -1.53 -10.49
C MET A 328 -9.94 -2.80 -9.62
N ALA A 329 -8.98 -2.94 -8.72
CA ALA A 329 -8.88 -4.12 -7.83
C ALA A 329 -8.93 -3.81 -6.34
N ALA A 330 -8.62 -2.58 -5.95
CA ALA A 330 -8.68 -2.12 -4.57
C ALA A 330 -8.63 -0.60 -4.48
N ASP A 331 -8.98 -0.07 -3.31
CA ASP A 331 -8.77 1.33 -2.95
C ASP A 331 -8.30 1.49 -1.50
N LEU A 332 -7.40 2.47 -1.27
CA LEU A 332 -6.82 2.80 0.03
C LEU A 332 -6.96 4.31 0.29
N PHE A 333 -7.74 4.69 1.27
CA PHE A 333 -7.83 6.11 1.64
C PHE A 333 -6.58 6.62 2.36
N TRP A 334 -6.26 7.88 2.20
CA TRP A 334 -5.25 8.60 2.96
C TRP A 334 -5.94 9.49 3.98
N GLN A 335 -5.78 9.26 5.30
CA GLN A 335 -5.04 8.17 5.94
C GLN A 335 -5.78 7.67 7.20
N LEU A 336 -5.33 6.56 7.75
CA LEU A 336 -5.79 6.05 9.04
C LEU A 336 -5.43 7.00 10.18
N GLY A 337 -6.42 7.35 10.99
CA GLY A 337 -6.24 7.89 12.33
C GLY A 337 -6.68 6.90 13.40
N ASP A 338 -5.96 6.86 14.50
CA ASP A 338 -6.31 6.01 15.65
C ASP A 338 -5.90 6.69 16.96
N THR A 339 -6.36 6.14 18.08
CA THR A 339 -5.89 6.52 19.41
C THR A 339 -4.84 5.51 19.87
N VAL A 340 -3.61 5.98 20.07
CA VAL A 340 -2.49 5.17 20.55
C VAL A 340 -2.77 4.73 21.99
N LYS A 341 -2.94 3.44 22.21
CA LYS A 341 -3.42 2.88 23.47
C LYS A 341 -2.52 3.21 24.66
N SER A 342 -1.20 3.17 24.47
CA SER A 342 -0.22 3.41 25.54
C SER A 342 -0.17 4.85 26.04
N THR A 343 -0.56 5.81 25.18
CA THR A 343 -0.51 7.25 25.48
C THR A 343 -1.89 7.87 25.63
N GLY A 344 -2.93 7.24 25.10
CA GLY A 344 -4.28 7.80 25.00
C GLY A 344 -4.40 8.97 24.01
N GLN A 345 -3.35 9.24 23.22
CA GLN A 345 -3.33 10.36 22.26
C GLN A 345 -3.74 9.89 20.87
N GLN A 346 -4.44 10.74 20.15
CA GLN A 346 -4.71 10.53 18.73
C GLN A 346 -3.42 10.67 17.92
N THR A 347 -3.33 9.89 16.85
CA THR A 347 -2.29 10.04 15.83
C THR A 347 -2.42 11.38 15.11
N HIS A 348 -1.36 11.78 14.40
CA HIS A 348 -1.32 13.07 13.70
C HIS A 348 -2.49 13.25 12.74
N ASN A 349 -3.07 14.43 12.74
CA ASN A 349 -4.09 14.85 11.78
C ASN A 349 -3.45 15.81 10.77
N ASP A 350 -3.39 15.39 9.52
CA ASP A 350 -2.90 16.19 8.39
C ASP A 350 -4.00 16.87 7.58
N GLY A 351 -5.23 16.81 8.09
CA GLY A 351 -6.43 17.33 7.42
C GLY A 351 -7.16 16.28 6.58
N HIS A 352 -6.54 15.13 6.27
CA HIS A 352 -7.13 14.01 5.50
C HIS A 352 -7.42 12.79 6.38
N THR A 353 -7.09 12.87 7.67
CA THR A 353 -7.09 11.72 8.58
C THR A 353 -8.50 11.25 8.94
N ILE A 354 -8.80 10.00 8.67
CA ILE A 354 -10.06 9.34 9.03
C ILE A 354 -9.84 8.51 10.30
N TYR A 355 -10.35 9.00 11.43
CA TYR A 355 -10.15 8.34 12.72
C TYR A 355 -11.05 7.13 12.91
N TYR A 356 -10.46 6.01 13.40
CA TYR A 356 -11.18 4.81 13.78
C TYR A 356 -12.36 5.13 14.71
N GLY A 357 -13.55 4.62 14.37
CA GLY A 357 -14.79 4.82 15.13
C GLY A 357 -15.49 6.16 14.96
N SER A 358 -14.99 7.07 14.12
CA SER A 358 -15.63 8.36 13.80
C SER A 358 -16.85 8.19 12.88
N SER A 359 -17.58 9.29 12.64
CA SER A 359 -18.64 9.36 11.62
C SER A 359 -18.08 9.08 10.21
N ASP A 360 -16.90 9.65 9.89
CA ASP A 360 -16.23 9.45 8.62
C ASP A 360 -15.79 8.00 8.46
N TRP A 361 -15.30 7.36 9.53
CA TRP A 361 -15.02 5.93 9.54
C TRP A 361 -16.27 5.09 9.20
N THR A 362 -17.40 5.44 9.79
CA THR A 362 -18.67 4.75 9.50
C THR A 362 -19.03 4.90 8.01
N CYS A 363 -18.89 6.10 7.46
CA CYS A 363 -19.18 6.40 6.06
C CYS A 363 -18.21 5.69 5.11
N LEU A 364 -16.90 5.93 5.28
CA LEU A 364 -15.86 5.59 4.31
C LEU A 364 -15.26 4.19 4.50
N VAL A 365 -15.42 3.59 5.67
CA VAL A 365 -14.92 2.25 5.95
C VAL A 365 -16.05 1.26 6.13
N THR A 366 -16.89 1.44 7.16
CA THR A 366 -17.91 0.45 7.48
C THR A 366 -18.91 0.24 6.35
N ASN A 367 -19.40 1.33 5.74
CA ASN A 367 -20.36 1.25 4.65
C ASN A 367 -19.71 0.78 3.35
N HIS A 368 -18.47 1.22 3.07
CA HIS A 368 -17.73 0.81 1.88
C HIS A 368 -17.41 -0.69 1.89
N VAL A 369 -16.89 -1.22 2.99
CA VAL A 369 -16.60 -2.66 3.13
C VAL A 369 -17.89 -3.50 2.97
N LYS A 370 -19.03 -3.04 3.49
CA LYS A 370 -20.34 -3.71 3.24
C LYS A 370 -20.74 -3.73 1.77
N GLN A 371 -20.43 -2.70 1.01
CA GLN A 371 -20.74 -2.63 -0.43
C GLN A 371 -19.83 -3.56 -1.26
N ILE A 372 -18.60 -3.78 -0.81
CA ILE A 372 -17.67 -4.71 -1.47
C ILE A 372 -18.13 -6.17 -1.30
N GLY A 373 -18.64 -6.56 -0.16
CA GLY A 373 -19.12 -7.93 0.17
C GLY A 373 -18.05 -8.85 0.74
#